data_38574ecb5e0f46f70551149368d1617d
#
_entry.id   38574ecb5e0f46f70551149368d1617d
#
_cell.length_a   1.000
_cell.length_b   1.000
_cell.length_c   1.000
_cell.angle_alpha   90.00
_cell.angle_beta   90.00
_cell.angle_gamma   90.00
#
_symmetry.space_group_name_H-M   'P 1'
#
loop_
_entity.id
_entity.type
_entity.pdbx_description
1 polymer ?
#
loop_
_entity_poly.entity_id
_entity_poly.type
_entity_poly.pdbx_seq_one_letter_code
_entity_poly.pdbx_strand_id
1 'polypeptide(L)'
;MVFKTLTGSSKRVKKPKNYLVKWDGKSLSKLQFSTKQFLKSYWITDIVFEEFPIVGTKMRFDFYNSNQNIAVEVQGGQHLKYTPFFHGKSKSTFLSQIRRDNDKQKFCDLNNIKLVEIYPNDELSIDLFKSFGVIL
;
A
#
# COMPACT_ATOMS: atom_id res chain seq x y z
N MET A 1 16.04 -3.59 -8.16
CA MET A 1 15.00 -2.62 -7.77
C MET A 1 15.60 -1.62 -6.82
N VAL A 2 15.78 -0.41 -7.31
CA VAL A 2 16.40 0.68 -6.56
C VAL A 2 15.37 1.80 -6.41
N PHE A 3 15.24 2.33 -5.20
CA PHE A 3 14.31 3.41 -4.91
C PHE A 3 15.01 4.55 -4.19
N LYS A 4 14.48 5.75 -4.35
CA LYS A 4 14.89 6.91 -3.55
C LYS A 4 14.25 6.81 -2.17
N THR A 5 15.07 6.96 -1.13
CA THR A 5 14.59 6.92 0.26
C THR A 5 14.05 8.28 0.68
N LEU A 6 13.34 8.31 1.82
CA LEU A 6 12.82 9.55 2.38
C LEU A 6 13.90 10.58 2.72
N THR A 7 15.14 10.13 2.92
CA THR A 7 16.27 10.99 3.22
C THR A 7 17.04 11.44 1.95
N GLY A 8 16.59 11.03 0.78
CA GLY A 8 17.18 11.43 -0.50
C GLY A 8 18.28 10.53 -1.03
N SER A 9 18.66 9.49 -0.30
CA SER A 9 19.62 8.49 -0.78
C SER A 9 18.94 7.49 -1.71
N SER A 10 19.72 6.65 -2.39
CA SER A 10 19.18 5.52 -3.17
C SER A 10 19.47 4.22 -2.45
N LYS A 11 18.51 3.32 -2.44
CA LYS A 11 18.65 2.03 -1.76
C LYS A 11 18.00 0.92 -2.57
N ARG A 12 18.61 -0.27 -2.50
CA ARG A 12 18.11 -1.44 -3.22
C ARG A 12 17.26 -2.32 -2.30
N VAL A 13 16.20 -2.89 -2.86
CA VAL A 13 15.43 -3.94 -2.18
C VAL A 13 16.26 -5.22 -2.22
N LYS A 14 16.51 -5.81 -1.05
CA LYS A 14 17.23 -7.09 -0.95
C LYS A 14 16.26 -8.24 -1.24
N LYS A 15 16.68 -9.16 -2.12
CA LYS A 15 15.94 -10.39 -2.44
C LYS A 15 14.45 -10.12 -2.77
N PRO A 16 14.17 -9.31 -3.80
CA PRO A 16 12.77 -8.98 -4.13
C PRO A 16 11.91 -10.19 -4.41
N LYS A 17 12.48 -11.28 -4.92
CA LYS A 17 11.76 -12.53 -5.18
C LYS A 17 11.04 -13.08 -3.95
N ASN A 18 11.53 -12.78 -2.75
CA ASN A 18 10.91 -13.25 -1.50
C ASN A 18 9.54 -12.60 -1.26
N TYR A 19 9.24 -11.49 -1.94
CA TYR A 19 8.00 -10.75 -1.76
C TYR A 19 7.02 -10.94 -2.91
N LEU A 20 7.33 -11.77 -3.90
CA LEU A 20 6.41 -12.04 -5.00
C LEU A 20 5.06 -12.50 -4.46
N VAL A 21 3.99 -11.92 -4.99
CA VAL A 21 2.64 -12.24 -4.56
C VAL A 21 2.32 -13.70 -4.83
N LYS A 22 1.68 -14.34 -3.86
CA LYS A 22 1.07 -15.66 -4.01
C LYS A 22 -0.42 -15.45 -4.13
N TRP A 23 -0.93 -15.46 -5.36
CA TRP A 23 -2.32 -15.07 -5.61
C TRP A 23 -3.33 -15.88 -4.82
N ASP A 24 -3.06 -17.15 -4.60
CA ASP A 24 -3.94 -18.04 -3.83
C ASP A 24 -3.46 -18.27 -2.40
N GLY A 25 -2.40 -17.56 -1.97
CA GLY A 25 -1.86 -17.66 -0.63
C GLY A 25 -2.60 -16.79 0.37
N LYS A 26 -2.26 -16.96 1.63
CA LYS A 26 -2.83 -16.18 2.72
C LYS A 26 -2.38 -14.72 2.67
N SER A 27 -3.19 -13.85 3.23
CA SER A 27 -2.87 -12.44 3.46
C SER A 27 -3.06 -12.09 4.94
N LEU A 28 -2.52 -10.94 5.38
CA LEU A 28 -2.57 -10.53 6.78
C LEU A 28 -3.98 -10.21 7.27
N SER A 29 -4.89 -9.82 6.36
CA SER A 29 -6.28 -9.54 6.73
C SER A 29 -7.24 -10.04 5.66
N LYS A 30 -8.52 -10.14 6.02
CA LYS A 30 -9.58 -10.52 5.08
C LYS A 30 -9.71 -9.52 3.94
N LEU A 31 -9.64 -8.22 4.26
CA LEU A 31 -9.73 -7.17 3.24
C LEU A 31 -8.54 -7.23 2.29
N GLN A 32 -7.34 -7.48 2.81
CA GLN A 32 -6.15 -7.63 1.97
C GLN A 32 -6.30 -8.84 1.04
N PHE A 33 -6.81 -9.96 1.55
CA PHE A 33 -7.06 -11.14 0.73
C PHE A 33 -8.11 -10.87 -0.36
N SER A 34 -9.22 -10.23 0.00
CA SER A 34 -10.27 -9.85 -0.97
C SER A 34 -9.71 -8.92 -2.06
N THR A 35 -8.89 -7.96 -1.65
CA THR A 35 -8.21 -7.06 -2.60
C THR A 35 -7.29 -7.84 -3.52
N LYS A 36 -6.55 -8.81 -2.99
CA LYS A 36 -5.68 -9.67 -3.80
C LYS A 36 -6.48 -10.46 -4.83
N GLN A 37 -7.60 -11.03 -4.46
CA GLN A 37 -8.44 -11.77 -5.40
C GLN A 37 -9.03 -10.87 -6.48
N PHE A 38 -9.40 -9.64 -6.13
CA PHE A 38 -9.84 -8.65 -7.10
C PHE A 38 -8.71 -8.30 -8.09
N LEU A 39 -7.52 -8.03 -7.58
CA LEU A 39 -6.37 -7.65 -8.41
C LEU A 39 -5.88 -8.79 -9.31
N LYS A 40 -6.06 -10.03 -8.88
CA LYS A 40 -5.64 -11.20 -9.66
C LYS A 40 -6.16 -11.18 -11.08
N SER A 41 -7.42 -10.79 -11.30
CA SER A 41 -8.03 -10.74 -12.62
C SER A 41 -7.35 -9.75 -13.56
N TYR A 42 -6.72 -8.72 -13.02
CA TYR A 42 -6.12 -7.64 -13.82
C TYR A 42 -4.61 -7.71 -13.87
N TRP A 43 -3.98 -8.27 -12.85
CA TRP A 43 -2.53 -8.19 -12.66
C TRP A 43 -1.82 -9.55 -12.67
N ILE A 44 -2.51 -10.62 -13.05
CA ILE A 44 -1.92 -11.97 -12.98
C ILE A 44 -0.67 -12.13 -13.85
N THR A 45 -0.56 -11.36 -14.92
CA THR A 45 0.61 -11.40 -15.80
C THR A 45 1.68 -10.38 -15.45
N ASP A 46 1.42 -9.53 -14.48
CA ASP A 46 2.37 -8.53 -14.01
C ASP A 46 3.24 -9.07 -12.88
N ILE A 47 4.37 -8.41 -12.66
CA ILE A 47 5.24 -8.69 -11.52
C ILE A 47 4.72 -7.88 -10.34
N VAL A 48 4.03 -8.56 -9.43
CA VAL A 48 3.38 -7.95 -8.27
C VAL A 48 3.97 -8.55 -6.99
N PHE A 49 4.17 -7.69 -6.01
CA PHE A 49 4.69 -8.07 -4.69
C PHE A 49 3.63 -7.83 -3.62
N GLU A 50 3.68 -8.63 -2.57
CA GLU A 50 2.85 -8.45 -1.36
C GLU A 50 3.75 -8.22 -0.16
N GLU A 51 3.35 -7.36 0.77
CA GLU A 51 4.18 -6.98 1.92
C GLU A 51 5.57 -6.50 1.49
N PHE A 52 5.59 -5.62 0.50
CA PHE A 52 6.82 -5.14 -0.14
C PHE A 52 7.49 -4.05 0.69
N PRO A 53 8.78 -4.20 1.04
CA PRO A 53 9.44 -3.24 1.91
C PRO A 53 9.58 -1.86 1.26
N ILE A 54 9.27 -0.82 2.04
CA ILE A 54 9.57 0.56 1.70
C ILE A 54 11.00 0.83 2.18
N VAL A 55 11.97 0.77 1.26
CA VAL A 55 13.39 0.81 1.62
C VAL A 55 13.76 2.04 2.43
N GLY A 56 14.62 1.86 3.42
CA GLY A 56 15.02 2.93 4.34
C GLY A 56 14.04 3.13 5.49
N THR A 57 12.97 2.35 5.57
CA THR A 57 11.98 2.38 6.64
C THR A 57 11.66 0.98 7.10
N LYS A 58 10.84 0.87 8.16
CA LYS A 58 10.28 -0.41 8.60
C LYS A 58 8.88 -0.65 8.01
N MET A 59 8.40 0.27 7.19
CA MET A 59 7.08 0.17 6.56
C MET A 59 7.10 -0.72 5.33
N ARG A 60 5.91 -1.16 4.92
CA ARG A 60 5.70 -2.00 3.74
C ARG A 60 4.48 -1.51 2.96
N PHE A 61 4.48 -1.77 1.66
CA PHE A 61 3.26 -1.70 0.85
C PHE A 61 2.55 -3.04 0.93
N ASP A 62 1.24 -3.04 1.07
CA ASP A 62 0.47 -4.29 1.02
C ASP A 62 0.63 -4.96 -0.34
N PHE A 63 0.53 -4.19 -1.43
CA PHE A 63 0.83 -4.66 -2.78
C PHE A 63 1.64 -3.62 -3.55
N TYR A 64 2.54 -4.09 -4.40
CA TYR A 64 3.28 -3.24 -5.30
C TYR A 64 3.37 -3.90 -6.68
N ASN A 65 2.82 -3.24 -7.69
CA ASN A 65 2.93 -3.68 -9.09
C ASN A 65 4.11 -2.96 -9.74
N SER A 66 5.19 -3.70 -10.00
CA SER A 66 6.42 -3.12 -10.53
C SER A 66 6.34 -2.81 -12.03
N ASN A 67 5.48 -3.49 -12.78
CA ASN A 67 5.29 -3.19 -14.20
C ASN A 67 4.64 -1.82 -14.41
N GLN A 68 3.67 -1.47 -13.56
CA GLN A 68 2.90 -0.24 -13.71
C GLN A 68 3.28 0.83 -12.69
N ASN A 69 4.16 0.49 -11.73
CA ASN A 69 4.59 1.38 -10.64
C ASN A 69 3.42 1.88 -9.80
N ILE A 70 2.61 0.94 -9.35
CA ILE A 70 1.42 1.20 -8.54
C ILE A 70 1.54 0.47 -7.21
N ALA A 71 1.32 1.20 -6.11
CA ALA A 71 1.22 0.62 -4.77
C ALA A 71 -0.23 0.61 -4.31
N VAL A 72 -0.64 -0.44 -3.61
CA VAL A 72 -1.97 -0.55 -3.03
C VAL A 72 -1.83 -0.77 -1.54
N GLU A 73 -2.51 0.07 -0.77
CA GLU A 73 -2.57 -0.01 0.69
C GLU A 73 -3.98 -0.37 1.11
N VAL A 74 -4.10 -1.34 2.00
CA VAL A 74 -5.38 -1.76 2.56
C VAL A 74 -5.45 -1.24 3.99
N GLN A 75 -6.40 -0.34 4.22
CA GLN A 75 -6.56 0.29 5.53
C GLN A 75 -7.47 -0.55 6.41
N GLY A 76 -7.04 -0.83 7.64
CA GLY A 76 -7.78 -1.67 8.58
C GLY A 76 -8.93 -0.97 9.28
N GLY A 77 -9.09 0.34 9.07
CA GLY A 77 -10.11 1.15 9.72
C GLY A 77 -10.72 2.16 8.77
N GLN A 78 -11.53 3.05 9.30
CA GLN A 78 -12.11 4.15 8.53
C GLN A 78 -11.07 5.24 8.28
N HIS A 79 -11.39 6.21 7.42
CA HIS A 79 -10.57 7.40 7.22
C HIS A 79 -10.22 8.01 8.57
N LEU A 80 -8.92 8.29 8.78
CA LEU A 80 -8.44 8.78 10.05
C LEU A 80 -8.94 10.19 10.31
N LYS A 81 -9.70 10.31 11.40
CA LYS A 81 -10.21 11.57 11.87
C LYS A 81 -10.08 11.58 13.38
N TYR A 82 -9.25 12.47 13.94
CA TYR A 82 -9.12 12.55 15.37
C TYR A 82 -10.37 13.19 15.99
N THR A 83 -10.96 12.47 16.96
CA THR A 83 -11.99 13.04 17.84
C THR A 83 -11.65 12.64 19.27
N PRO A 84 -12.00 13.45 20.28
CA PRO A 84 -11.68 13.13 21.68
C PRO A 84 -12.27 11.80 22.17
N PHE A 85 -13.32 11.33 21.52
CA PHE A 85 -14.03 10.11 21.91
C PHE A 85 -13.72 8.92 21.00
N PHE A 86 -12.75 9.06 20.11
CA PHE A 86 -12.51 8.07 19.08
C PHE A 86 -11.75 6.86 19.65
N HIS A 87 -12.49 5.78 19.91
CA HIS A 87 -11.98 4.42 20.22
C HIS A 87 -10.84 4.34 21.23
N GLY A 88 -10.76 5.24 22.18
CA GLY A 88 -9.71 5.24 23.20
C GLY A 88 -8.30 5.46 22.67
N LYS A 89 -8.14 5.78 21.38
CA LYS A 89 -6.82 6.09 20.81
C LYS A 89 -6.37 7.46 21.26
N SER A 90 -5.13 7.55 21.71
CA SER A 90 -4.53 8.81 22.09
C SER A 90 -4.27 9.69 20.87
N LYS A 91 -4.18 11.00 21.11
CA LYS A 91 -3.76 11.96 20.09
C LYS A 91 -2.37 11.59 19.52
N SER A 92 -1.47 11.11 20.37
CA SER A 92 -0.13 10.68 19.98
C SER A 92 -0.18 9.53 18.97
N THR A 93 -1.03 8.52 19.21
CA THR A 93 -1.21 7.39 18.30
C THR A 93 -1.78 7.84 16.96
N PHE A 94 -2.76 8.74 16.98
CA PHE A 94 -3.36 9.32 15.79
C PHE A 94 -2.32 10.07 14.95
N LEU A 95 -1.51 10.92 15.58
CA LEU A 95 -0.46 11.70 14.89
C LEU A 95 0.64 10.80 14.33
N SER A 96 1.00 9.73 15.02
CA SER A 96 1.99 8.75 14.53
C SER A 96 1.50 8.06 13.27
N GLN A 97 0.22 7.76 13.20
CA GLN A 97 -0.36 7.13 12.01
C GLN A 97 -0.43 8.10 10.83
N ILE A 98 -0.81 9.36 11.06
CA ILE A 98 -0.78 10.39 10.03
C ILE A 98 0.64 10.54 9.45
N ARG A 99 1.65 10.54 10.33
CA ARG A 99 3.04 10.63 9.88
C ARG A 99 3.41 9.46 8.97
N ARG A 100 3.03 8.22 9.33
CA ARG A 100 3.32 7.04 8.51
C ARG A 100 2.64 7.14 7.14
N ASP A 101 1.38 7.57 7.10
CA ASP A 101 0.64 7.74 5.85
C ASP A 101 1.29 8.80 4.97
N ASN A 102 1.73 9.92 5.56
CA ASN A 102 2.43 10.97 4.83
C ASN A 102 3.78 10.49 4.31
N ASP A 103 4.52 9.69 5.08
CA ASP A 103 5.81 9.14 4.67
C ASP A 103 5.64 8.16 3.50
N LYS A 104 4.61 7.34 3.51
CA LYS A 104 4.31 6.45 2.37
C LYS A 104 3.97 7.25 1.12
N GLN A 105 3.15 8.29 1.25
CA GLN A 105 2.82 9.17 0.12
C GLN A 105 4.06 9.88 -0.41
N LYS A 106 4.92 10.38 0.49
CA LYS A 106 6.18 11.03 0.11
C LYS A 106 7.11 10.06 -0.64
N PHE A 107 7.23 8.83 -0.15
CA PHE A 107 8.02 7.80 -0.83
C PHE A 107 7.47 7.53 -2.23
N CYS A 108 6.15 7.43 -2.36
CA CYS A 108 5.50 7.25 -3.66
C CYS A 108 5.78 8.42 -4.59
N ASP A 109 5.68 9.65 -4.11
CA ASP A 109 5.95 10.84 -4.90
C ASP A 109 7.40 10.89 -5.38
N LEU A 110 8.35 10.54 -4.51
CA LEU A 110 9.78 10.52 -4.86
C LEU A 110 10.11 9.48 -5.94
N ASN A 111 9.33 8.41 -6.02
CA ASN A 111 9.59 7.29 -6.94
C ASN A 111 8.56 7.18 -8.05
N ASN A 112 7.71 8.19 -8.23
CA ASN A 112 6.64 8.22 -9.24
C ASN A 112 5.69 7.02 -9.14
N ILE A 113 5.41 6.58 -7.92
CA ILE A 113 4.49 5.48 -7.64
C ILE A 113 3.10 6.06 -7.43
N LYS A 114 2.09 5.51 -8.11
CA LYS A 114 0.69 5.83 -7.83
C LYS A 114 0.25 5.02 -6.62
N LEU A 115 -0.33 5.69 -5.64
CA LEU A 115 -0.79 5.06 -4.40
C LEU A 115 -2.31 4.94 -4.41
N VAL A 116 -2.81 3.72 -4.24
CA VAL A 116 -4.24 3.43 -4.09
C VAL A 116 -4.48 3.00 -2.65
N GLU A 117 -5.47 3.61 -2.00
CA GLU A 117 -5.83 3.29 -0.62
C GLU A 117 -7.23 2.69 -0.59
N ILE A 118 -7.35 1.49 -0.03
CA ILE A 118 -8.60 0.73 0.06
C ILE A 118 -9.07 0.72 1.51
N TYR A 119 -10.30 1.15 1.75
CA TYR A 119 -10.93 1.14 3.08
C TYR A 119 -12.00 0.08 3.15
N PRO A 120 -12.39 -0.38 4.37
CA PRO A 120 -13.39 -1.44 4.51
C PRO A 120 -14.74 -1.16 3.86
N ASN A 121 -15.12 0.11 3.79
CA ASN A 121 -16.40 0.53 3.20
C ASN A 121 -16.31 0.74 1.68
N ASP A 122 -15.13 0.64 1.10
CA ASP A 122 -14.98 0.81 -0.34
C ASP A 122 -15.46 -0.42 -1.08
N GLU A 123 -16.13 -0.22 -2.19
CA GLU A 123 -16.45 -1.28 -3.12
C GLU A 123 -15.29 -1.48 -4.08
N LEU A 124 -14.72 -2.68 -4.09
CA LEU A 124 -13.63 -3.02 -5.02
C LEU A 124 -14.19 -3.04 -6.44
N SER A 125 -13.75 -2.08 -7.23
CA SER A 125 -14.25 -1.86 -8.59
C SER A 125 -13.22 -1.17 -9.46
N ILE A 126 -13.41 -1.23 -10.77
CA ILE A 126 -12.59 -0.49 -11.74
C ILE A 126 -12.67 1.01 -11.44
N ASP A 127 -13.86 1.50 -11.09
CA ASP A 127 -14.07 2.93 -10.82
C ASP A 127 -13.32 3.40 -9.57
N LEU A 128 -13.20 2.56 -8.54
CA LEU A 128 -12.43 2.89 -7.36
C LEU A 128 -10.96 3.14 -7.74
N PHE A 129 -10.37 2.26 -8.52
CA PHE A 129 -8.98 2.41 -8.96
C PHE A 129 -8.82 3.61 -9.88
N LYS A 130 -9.80 3.86 -10.75
CA LYS A 130 -9.82 5.03 -11.60
C LYS A 130 -9.77 6.33 -10.82
N SER A 131 -10.42 6.39 -9.66
CA SER A 131 -10.41 7.57 -8.80
C SER A 131 -9.02 7.92 -8.27
N PHE A 132 -8.10 6.96 -8.26
CA PHE A 132 -6.69 7.18 -7.90
C PHE A 132 -5.78 7.32 -9.14
N GLY A 133 -6.35 7.42 -10.33
CA GLY A 133 -5.60 7.56 -11.57
C GLY A 133 -5.08 6.24 -12.13
N VAL A 134 -5.64 5.11 -11.69
CA VAL A 134 -5.22 3.77 -12.11
C VAL A 134 -6.27 3.16 -13.04
N ILE A 135 -5.84 2.78 -14.23
CA ILE A 135 -6.69 2.10 -15.21
C ILE A 135 -6.37 0.60 -15.16
N LEU A 136 -7.35 -0.18 -14.76
CA LEU A 136 -7.23 -1.64 -14.72
C LEU A 136 -7.58 -2.26 -16.06
#